data_45b8256b8401658e19d25440ef6827b2
#
_entry.id   45b8256b8401658e19d25440ef6827b2
#
_cell.length_a   1.000
_cell.length_b   1.000
_cell.length_c   1.000
_cell.angle_alpha   90.00
_cell.angle_beta   90.00
_cell.angle_gamma   90.00
#
_symmetry.space_group_name_H-M   'P 1'
#
loop_
_entity.id
_entity.type
_entity.pdbx_description
1 polymer ?
#
loop_
_entity_poly.entity_id
_entity_poly.type
_entity_poly.pdbx_seq_one_letter_code
_entity_poly.pdbx_strand_id
1 'polypeptide(L)'
;MPKVSIIVPVYGVEQYIERCARSLFEQTLADLEYLFIDDCTPDKSIEILKQVLEEYPQRKNQVVIHRMEHNSGQAKVREWGMRNATGEYVIHCDSDDWVDIHMYEEMYKKAKEKNADVVLCDYYESDGVSKKLMNDFLPNKVEDTMSSTLLKKTRSVLWNKLVRRSIYKNNIMYPVANNAEDYTLLVQIVYYSKSFVYLNKPLYFYYYNTNSLTRLKTKENIINIFNQSMLNIRIVENFLNENKSLSKYSDELDCIKVIEKELLISYSFDKTLYKVWNEAYKEIFPRILFNNKITLRRKLRFLSIKYRMYPIIRFMLNQKIRINEG
;
A
#
# COMPACT_ATOMS: atom_id res chain seq x y z
N MET A 1 -1.66 -14.01 24.99
CA MET A 1 -1.81 -13.70 23.55
C MET A 1 -1.44 -12.23 23.39
N PRO A 2 -0.52 -11.89 22.50
CA PRO A 2 -0.14 -10.50 22.24
C PRO A 2 -1.34 -9.65 21.85
N LYS A 3 -1.31 -8.35 22.20
CA LYS A 3 -2.35 -7.39 21.79
C LYS A 3 -2.21 -7.04 20.32
N VAL A 4 -0.96 -6.83 19.86
CA VAL A 4 -0.66 -6.46 18.47
C VAL A 4 0.53 -7.27 17.98
N SER A 5 0.41 -7.82 16.75
CA SER A 5 1.52 -8.36 15.97
C SER A 5 1.96 -7.32 14.94
N ILE A 6 3.25 -7.01 14.92
CA ILE A 6 3.87 -6.08 13.98
C ILE A 6 4.65 -6.88 12.95
N ILE A 7 4.29 -6.77 11.68
CA ILE A 7 4.95 -7.48 10.57
C ILE A 7 5.95 -6.53 9.92
N VAL A 8 7.23 -6.91 9.93
CA VAL A 8 8.33 -6.08 9.46
C VAL A 8 9.13 -6.84 8.38
N PRO A 9 8.89 -6.57 7.08
CA PRO A 9 9.72 -7.10 6.00
C PRO A 9 11.13 -6.50 6.06
N VAL A 10 12.17 -7.34 5.89
CA VAL A 10 13.58 -6.90 5.95
C VAL A 10 14.33 -7.33 4.70
N TYR A 11 14.77 -6.35 3.88
CA TYR A 11 15.62 -6.58 2.72
C TYR A 11 16.34 -5.30 2.30
N GLY A 12 17.70 -5.28 2.35
CA GLY A 12 18.51 -4.16 1.86
C GLY A 12 18.37 -2.87 2.68
N VAL A 13 18.23 -2.95 4.02
CA VAL A 13 17.88 -1.82 4.90
C VAL A 13 18.89 -1.58 6.02
N GLU A 14 20.15 -1.98 5.85
CA GLU A 14 21.19 -1.84 6.90
C GLU A 14 21.35 -0.41 7.41
N GLN A 15 21.06 0.61 6.58
CA GLN A 15 21.13 2.02 6.95
C GLN A 15 19.94 2.51 7.78
N TYR A 16 18.84 1.74 7.84
CA TYR A 16 17.56 2.17 8.40
C TYR A 16 17.08 1.30 9.55
N ILE A 17 17.42 0.00 9.53
CA ILE A 17 16.87 -1.02 10.42
C ILE A 17 17.12 -0.71 11.91
N GLU A 18 18.24 -0.06 12.28
CA GLU A 18 18.49 0.34 13.65
C GLU A 18 17.42 1.31 14.16
N ARG A 19 17.17 2.39 13.41
CA ARG A 19 16.15 3.39 13.77
C ARG A 19 14.75 2.75 13.85
N CYS A 20 14.39 1.92 12.89
CA CYS A 20 13.15 1.18 12.89
C CYS A 20 13.03 0.31 14.14
N ALA A 21 14.00 -0.56 14.41
CA ALA A 21 14.00 -1.49 15.53
C ALA A 21 13.90 -0.75 16.88
N ARG A 22 14.68 0.32 17.10
CA ARG A 22 14.61 1.14 18.32
C ARG A 22 13.22 1.70 18.53
N SER A 23 12.60 2.31 17.52
CA SER A 23 11.24 2.86 17.62
C SER A 23 10.17 1.80 17.94
N LEU A 24 10.38 0.55 17.47
CA LEU A 24 9.51 -0.58 17.76
C LEU A 24 9.71 -1.12 19.19
N PHE A 25 10.96 -1.24 19.66
CA PHE A 25 11.25 -1.80 20.99
C PHE A 25 10.96 -0.81 22.12
N GLU A 26 10.93 0.49 21.84
CA GLU A 26 10.59 1.56 22.76
C GLU A 26 9.08 1.78 22.97
N GLN A 27 8.24 1.03 22.27
CA GLN A 27 6.78 1.16 22.36
C GLN A 27 6.27 1.02 23.80
N THR A 28 5.34 1.91 24.20
CA THR A 28 4.73 1.90 25.54
C THR A 28 3.79 0.72 25.76
N LEU A 29 3.23 0.14 24.69
CA LEU A 29 2.43 -1.08 24.80
C LEU A 29 3.33 -2.29 25.11
N ALA A 30 3.05 -2.99 26.21
CA ALA A 30 3.91 -4.08 26.68
C ALA A 30 3.72 -5.39 25.89
N ASP A 31 2.46 -5.75 25.60
CA ASP A 31 2.08 -7.08 25.05
C ASP A 31 2.10 -7.06 23.52
N LEU A 32 3.30 -7.03 22.93
CA LEU A 32 3.53 -6.99 21.50
C LEU A 32 4.19 -8.27 20.97
N GLU A 33 4.03 -8.56 19.70
CA GLU A 33 4.74 -9.55 18.94
C GLU A 33 5.37 -8.87 17.73
N TYR A 34 6.66 -9.04 17.54
CA TYR A 34 7.40 -8.49 16.41
C TYR A 34 7.82 -9.62 15.49
N LEU A 35 7.35 -9.60 14.25
CA LEU A 35 7.68 -10.56 13.23
C LEU A 35 8.59 -9.87 12.20
N PHE A 36 9.90 -9.97 12.39
CA PHE A 36 10.90 -9.53 11.41
C PHE A 36 11.13 -10.67 10.42
N ILE A 37 10.81 -10.44 9.16
CA ILE A 37 10.93 -11.45 8.12
C ILE A 37 12.05 -11.06 7.16
N ASP A 38 13.18 -11.77 7.28
CA ASP A 38 14.36 -11.64 6.42
C ASP A 38 14.09 -12.28 5.05
N ASP A 39 13.94 -11.47 4.03
CA ASP A 39 13.75 -11.90 2.63
C ASP A 39 15.09 -12.25 1.94
N CYS A 40 15.96 -12.96 2.66
CA CYS A 40 17.32 -13.27 2.25
C CYS A 40 18.15 -12.01 1.96
N THR A 41 18.10 -11.04 2.89
CA THR A 41 18.86 -9.79 2.74
C THR A 41 20.35 -10.05 2.52
N PRO A 42 21.00 -9.38 1.54
CA PRO A 42 22.43 -9.57 1.27
C PRO A 42 23.34 -8.70 2.16
N ASP A 43 22.76 -7.76 2.93
CA ASP A 43 23.46 -6.79 3.75
C ASP A 43 23.46 -7.16 5.25
N LYS A 44 23.91 -6.25 6.11
CA LYS A 44 24.01 -6.46 7.56
C LYS A 44 22.73 -6.17 8.34
N SER A 45 21.58 -6.00 7.67
CA SER A 45 20.32 -5.62 8.33
C SER A 45 19.97 -6.52 9.52
N ILE A 46 20.11 -7.84 9.38
CA ILE A 46 19.77 -8.81 10.45
C ILE A 46 20.80 -8.79 11.58
N GLU A 47 22.07 -8.56 11.28
CA GLU A 47 23.12 -8.44 12.30
C GLU A 47 22.87 -7.21 13.17
N ILE A 48 22.58 -6.07 12.55
CA ILE A 48 22.26 -4.81 13.23
C ILE A 48 20.99 -4.97 14.08
N LEU A 49 19.94 -5.57 13.52
CA LEU A 49 18.70 -5.84 14.26
C LEU A 49 18.95 -6.65 15.54
N LYS A 50 19.78 -7.72 15.46
CA LYS A 50 20.14 -8.54 16.61
C LYS A 50 20.95 -7.76 17.65
N GLN A 51 21.89 -6.92 17.22
CA GLN A 51 22.67 -6.06 18.13
C GLN A 51 21.75 -5.07 18.87
N VAL A 52 20.82 -4.42 18.18
CA VAL A 52 19.83 -3.54 18.81
C VAL A 52 18.97 -4.32 19.80
N LEU A 53 18.51 -5.53 19.45
CA LEU A 53 17.67 -6.34 20.34
C LEU A 53 18.36 -6.70 21.67
N GLU A 54 19.70 -6.85 21.69
CA GLU A 54 20.44 -7.09 22.94
C GLU A 54 20.31 -5.93 23.95
N GLU A 55 20.07 -4.71 23.48
CA GLU A 55 19.86 -3.53 24.33
C GLU A 55 18.45 -3.50 24.95
N TYR A 56 17.52 -4.35 24.47
CA TYR A 56 16.13 -4.43 24.93
C TYR A 56 15.75 -5.83 25.44
N PRO A 57 16.37 -6.31 26.54
CA PRO A 57 16.17 -7.68 27.03
C PRO A 57 14.71 -8.03 27.33
N GLN A 58 13.88 -7.03 27.70
CA GLN A 58 12.45 -7.17 27.95
C GLN A 58 11.64 -7.51 26.70
N ARG A 59 12.20 -7.26 25.49
CA ARG A 59 11.54 -7.53 24.20
C ARG A 59 11.97 -8.86 23.57
N LYS A 60 13.07 -9.49 24.03
CA LYS A 60 13.62 -10.70 23.40
C LYS A 60 12.59 -11.81 23.16
N ASN A 61 11.73 -12.07 24.12
CA ASN A 61 10.69 -13.10 24.02
C ASN A 61 9.48 -12.69 23.16
N GLN A 62 9.45 -11.45 22.66
CA GLN A 62 8.40 -10.91 21.81
C GLN A 62 8.81 -10.85 20.34
N VAL A 63 10.09 -11.11 20.04
CA VAL A 63 10.68 -10.98 18.70
C VAL A 63 10.88 -12.35 18.07
N VAL A 64 10.34 -12.49 16.87
CA VAL A 64 10.59 -13.61 15.95
C VAL A 64 11.34 -13.06 14.74
N ILE A 65 12.51 -13.63 14.44
CA ILE A 65 13.27 -13.35 13.22
C ILE A 65 13.16 -14.58 12.35
N HIS A 66 12.41 -14.51 11.27
CA HIS A 66 12.24 -15.59 10.31
C HIS A 66 12.96 -15.28 9.00
N ARG A 67 13.75 -16.23 8.50
CA ARG A 67 14.41 -16.10 7.18
C ARG A 67 13.64 -16.90 6.14
N MET A 68 13.28 -16.25 5.05
CA MET A 68 12.69 -16.90 3.87
C MET A 68 13.71 -17.83 3.21
N GLU A 69 13.27 -18.82 2.46
CA GLU A 69 14.15 -19.77 1.76
C GLU A 69 14.94 -19.09 0.63
N HIS A 70 14.34 -18.07 0.00
CA HIS A 70 14.93 -17.23 -1.05
C HIS A 70 14.28 -15.87 -1.03
N ASN A 71 14.86 -14.90 -1.76
CA ASN A 71 14.21 -13.59 -1.93
C ASN A 71 12.90 -13.78 -2.69
N SER A 72 11.81 -13.65 -1.96
CA SER A 72 10.44 -13.93 -2.41
C SER A 72 9.64 -12.66 -2.71
N GLY A 73 10.17 -11.51 -2.30
CA GLY A 73 9.55 -10.20 -2.43
C GLY A 73 8.52 -9.89 -1.34
N GLN A 74 8.26 -8.61 -1.17
CA GLN A 74 7.47 -8.04 -0.08
C GLN A 74 6.07 -8.66 0.07
N ALA A 75 5.41 -8.99 -1.04
CA ALA A 75 4.09 -9.63 -1.02
C ALA A 75 4.11 -10.98 -0.29
N LYS A 76 5.10 -11.82 -0.56
CA LYS A 76 5.25 -13.13 0.09
C LYS A 76 5.70 -13.03 1.54
N VAL A 77 6.59 -12.10 1.82
CA VAL A 77 7.03 -11.80 3.19
C VAL A 77 5.85 -11.37 4.06
N ARG A 78 5.01 -10.46 3.58
CA ARG A 78 3.79 -10.05 4.29
C ARG A 78 2.78 -11.18 4.43
N GLU A 79 2.61 -12.02 3.40
CA GLU A 79 1.77 -13.23 3.49
C GLU A 79 2.22 -14.13 4.63
N TRP A 80 3.53 -14.43 4.74
CA TRP A 80 4.08 -15.23 5.82
C TRP A 80 3.76 -14.59 7.19
N GLY A 81 4.00 -13.29 7.32
CA GLY A 81 3.73 -12.55 8.56
C GLY A 81 2.26 -12.63 8.97
N MET A 82 1.33 -12.39 8.04
CA MET A 82 -0.13 -12.47 8.32
C MET A 82 -0.59 -13.86 8.72
N ARG A 83 -0.01 -14.90 8.12
CA ARG A 83 -0.34 -16.32 8.46
C ARG A 83 0.17 -16.73 9.84
N ASN A 84 1.30 -16.15 10.28
CA ASN A 84 1.98 -16.52 11.52
C ASN A 84 1.71 -15.55 12.69
N ALA A 85 1.08 -14.41 12.45
CA ALA A 85 0.70 -13.46 13.50
C ALA A 85 -0.26 -14.10 14.52
N THR A 86 0.04 -13.90 15.82
CA THR A 86 -0.74 -14.46 16.93
C THR A 86 -1.52 -13.41 17.73
N GLY A 87 -1.21 -12.12 17.55
CA GLY A 87 -1.85 -11.01 18.26
C GLY A 87 -3.35 -10.87 17.99
N GLU A 88 -4.03 -10.11 18.82
CA GLU A 88 -5.45 -9.81 18.64
C GLU A 88 -5.65 -8.92 17.39
N TYR A 89 -4.73 -7.98 17.17
CA TYR A 89 -4.65 -7.13 16.00
C TYR A 89 -3.31 -7.31 15.28
N VAL A 90 -3.27 -6.94 14.01
CA VAL A 90 -2.07 -6.99 13.15
C VAL A 90 -1.87 -5.61 12.53
N ILE A 91 -0.62 -5.18 12.45
CA ILE A 91 -0.18 -3.99 11.73
C ILE A 91 1.13 -4.28 11.01
N HIS A 92 1.40 -3.57 9.93
CA HIS A 92 2.67 -3.64 9.22
C HIS A 92 3.57 -2.46 9.61
N CYS A 93 4.87 -2.63 9.47
CA CYS A 93 5.85 -1.55 9.55
C CYS A 93 6.93 -1.81 8.50
N ASP A 94 7.20 -0.84 7.64
CA ASP A 94 8.29 -0.97 6.69
C ASP A 94 9.62 -0.69 7.40
N SER A 95 10.65 -1.46 7.09
CA SER A 95 11.90 -1.48 7.86
C SER A 95 12.84 -0.29 7.61
N ASP A 96 12.50 0.58 6.66
CA ASP A 96 13.15 1.88 6.44
C ASP A 96 12.43 3.04 7.16
N ASP A 97 11.25 2.78 7.74
CA ASP A 97 10.40 3.73 8.46
C ASP A 97 10.61 3.66 9.98
N TRP A 98 9.89 4.50 10.75
CA TRP A 98 9.84 4.43 12.20
C TRP A 98 8.48 4.93 12.72
N VAL A 99 8.21 4.69 14.00
CA VAL A 99 6.91 4.95 14.61
C VAL A 99 7.04 5.79 15.89
N ASP A 100 5.97 6.52 16.23
CA ASP A 100 5.84 7.18 17.53
C ASP A 100 5.79 6.14 18.66
N ILE A 101 6.40 6.43 19.81
CA ILE A 101 6.49 5.50 20.95
C ILE A 101 5.13 5.09 21.52
N HIS A 102 4.07 5.85 21.26
CA HIS A 102 2.70 5.58 21.70
C HIS A 102 1.81 5.00 20.61
N MET A 103 2.32 4.76 19.39
CA MET A 103 1.49 4.40 18.24
C MET A 103 0.61 3.20 18.52
N TYR A 104 1.18 2.09 18.94
CA TYR A 104 0.42 0.84 19.10
C TYR A 104 -0.49 0.87 20.31
N GLU A 105 -0.11 1.57 21.38
CA GLU A 105 -0.97 1.77 22.54
C GLU A 105 -2.22 2.58 22.19
N GLU A 106 -2.05 3.73 21.54
CA GLU A 106 -3.14 4.63 21.13
C GLU A 106 -4.10 3.94 20.14
N MET A 107 -3.54 3.26 19.12
CA MET A 107 -4.36 2.56 18.14
C MET A 107 -5.11 1.37 18.77
N TYR A 108 -4.44 0.58 19.63
CA TYR A 108 -5.06 -0.56 20.32
C TYR A 108 -6.15 -0.10 21.28
N LYS A 109 -5.88 0.92 22.11
CA LYS A 109 -6.86 1.53 23.00
C LYS A 109 -8.10 1.98 22.22
N LYS A 110 -7.90 2.67 21.10
CA LYS A 110 -8.98 3.14 20.25
C LYS A 110 -9.76 1.98 19.62
N ALA A 111 -9.08 0.93 19.20
CA ALA A 111 -9.69 -0.29 18.66
C ALA A 111 -10.59 -0.97 19.71
N LYS A 112 -10.15 -1.06 20.96
CA LYS A 112 -10.94 -1.66 22.06
C LYS A 112 -12.11 -0.80 22.47
N GLU A 113 -11.91 0.53 22.62
CA GLU A 113 -12.98 1.48 22.98
C GLU A 113 -14.17 1.43 22.00
N LYS A 114 -13.87 1.30 20.72
CA LYS A 114 -14.87 1.32 19.64
C LYS A 114 -15.23 -0.06 19.10
N ASN A 115 -14.63 -1.12 19.63
CA ASN A 115 -14.71 -2.49 19.08
C ASN A 115 -14.46 -2.50 17.58
N ALA A 116 -13.44 -1.74 17.14
CA ALA A 116 -13.17 -1.53 15.73
C ALA A 116 -12.51 -2.76 15.08
N ASP A 117 -12.83 -3.00 13.81
CA ASP A 117 -12.14 -3.97 12.97
C ASP A 117 -10.86 -3.37 12.39
N VAL A 118 -10.89 -2.08 12.04
CA VAL A 118 -9.75 -1.34 11.51
C VAL A 118 -9.65 0.01 12.19
N VAL A 119 -8.46 0.34 12.69
CA VAL A 119 -8.10 1.70 13.14
C VAL A 119 -7.01 2.22 12.21
N LEU A 120 -7.18 3.43 11.69
CA LEU A 120 -6.17 4.09 10.85
C LEU A 120 -5.74 5.41 11.50
N CYS A 121 -4.48 5.78 11.31
CA CYS A 121 -3.90 7.02 11.82
C CYS A 121 -3.26 7.84 10.69
N ASP A 122 -2.97 9.11 10.98
CA ASP A 122 -2.16 9.98 10.14
C ASP A 122 -0.67 9.61 10.22
N TYR A 123 0.12 10.25 9.38
CA TYR A 123 1.55 10.00 9.33
C TYR A 123 2.33 11.25 8.90
N TYR A 124 3.63 11.22 9.09
CA TYR A 124 4.55 12.19 8.51
C TYR A 124 5.31 11.58 7.34
N GLU A 125 5.43 12.31 6.23
CA GLU A 125 6.52 12.10 5.27
C GLU A 125 7.76 12.80 5.82
N SER A 126 8.90 12.10 5.92
CA SER A 126 10.13 12.64 6.47
C SER A 126 11.36 12.22 5.66
N ASP A 127 12.30 13.12 5.51
CA ASP A 127 13.65 12.87 4.97
C ASP A 127 14.69 12.58 6.08
N GLY A 128 14.24 12.49 7.34
CA GLY A 128 15.07 12.31 8.53
C GLY A 128 15.41 13.63 9.24
N VAL A 129 15.21 14.78 8.61
CA VAL A 129 15.46 16.13 9.16
C VAL A 129 14.16 16.92 9.24
N SER A 130 13.46 17.02 8.13
CA SER A 130 12.15 17.68 8.04
C SER A 130 11.01 16.64 8.03
N LYS A 131 9.81 17.09 8.40
CA LYS A 131 8.62 16.25 8.32
C LYS A 131 7.42 17.05 7.83
N LYS A 132 6.61 16.41 6.98
CA LYS A 132 5.38 16.96 6.45
C LYS A 132 4.20 16.11 6.90
N LEU A 133 3.22 16.73 7.55
CA LEU A 133 1.99 16.06 7.97
C LEU A 133 1.20 15.60 6.74
N MET A 134 0.79 14.35 6.79
CA MET A 134 -0.05 13.71 5.79
C MET A 134 -1.26 13.09 6.48
N ASN A 135 -2.45 13.59 6.12
CA ASN A 135 -3.69 13.02 6.64
C ASN A 135 -4.15 11.86 5.78
N ASP A 136 -4.61 10.78 6.42
CA ASP A 136 -5.35 9.74 5.71
C ASP A 136 -6.83 10.12 5.60
N PHE A 137 -7.60 9.39 4.85
CA PHE A 137 -9.00 9.66 4.60
C PHE A 137 -9.87 8.43 4.91
N LEU A 138 -10.86 8.63 5.75
CA LEU A 138 -11.92 7.65 6.00
C LEU A 138 -13.28 8.29 5.68
N PRO A 139 -14.10 7.71 4.79
CA PRO A 139 -15.46 8.17 4.56
C PRO A 139 -16.32 8.12 5.83
N ASN A 140 -17.28 9.02 5.95
CA ASN A 140 -18.20 9.06 7.09
C ASN A 140 -19.14 7.85 7.15
N LYS A 141 -19.37 7.19 6.02
CA LYS A 141 -20.22 5.99 5.92
C LYS A 141 -19.39 4.77 5.56
N VAL A 142 -19.61 3.67 6.25
CA VAL A 142 -18.90 2.39 6.03
C VAL A 142 -19.10 1.89 4.59
N GLU A 143 -20.31 2.06 4.02
CA GLU A 143 -20.63 1.65 2.66
C GLU A 143 -19.75 2.37 1.61
N ASP A 144 -19.36 3.62 1.90
CA ASP A 144 -18.53 4.42 1.00
C ASP A 144 -17.05 4.04 1.11
N THR A 145 -16.64 3.32 2.19
CA THR A 145 -15.24 2.95 2.41
C THR A 145 -14.76 2.01 1.32
N MET A 146 -15.57 1.03 0.92
CA MET A 146 -15.20 0.09 -0.14
C MET A 146 -14.98 0.80 -1.48
N SER A 147 -15.93 1.65 -1.90
CA SER A 147 -15.78 2.45 -3.14
C SER A 147 -14.59 3.40 -3.07
N SER A 148 -14.35 4.05 -1.93
CA SER A 148 -13.20 4.94 -1.72
C SER A 148 -11.87 4.19 -1.76
N THR A 149 -11.80 2.98 -1.21
CA THR A 149 -10.62 2.11 -1.27
C THR A 149 -10.35 1.64 -2.69
N LEU A 150 -11.37 1.14 -3.40
CA LEU A 150 -11.24 0.73 -4.79
C LEU A 150 -10.75 1.87 -5.70
N LEU A 151 -11.19 3.09 -5.44
CA LEU A 151 -10.79 4.30 -6.18
C LEU A 151 -9.47 4.91 -5.69
N LYS A 152 -8.75 4.28 -4.74
CA LYS A 152 -7.53 4.79 -4.10
C LYS A 152 -7.70 6.20 -3.51
N LYS A 153 -8.91 6.56 -3.04
CA LYS A 153 -9.15 7.79 -2.29
C LYS A 153 -8.65 7.68 -0.86
N THR A 154 -8.86 6.52 -0.22
CA THR A 154 -8.15 6.10 0.99
C THR A 154 -6.77 5.61 0.60
N ARG A 155 -5.73 5.97 1.35
CA ARG A 155 -4.37 5.51 1.05
C ARG A 155 -4.26 3.99 1.13
N SER A 156 -3.73 3.40 0.06
CA SER A 156 -3.60 1.95 -0.09
C SER A 156 -2.32 1.44 0.57
N VAL A 157 -2.08 1.81 1.83
CA VAL A 157 -0.93 1.35 2.63
C VAL A 157 -1.42 0.59 3.85
N LEU A 158 -0.65 -0.35 4.35
CA LEU A 158 -1.02 -1.19 5.50
C LEU A 158 -0.37 -0.74 6.80
N TRP A 159 0.73 0.00 6.74
CA TRP A 159 1.54 0.37 7.90
C TRP A 159 0.88 1.40 8.85
N ASN A 160 -0.14 2.12 8.43
CA ASN A 160 -0.93 3.01 9.31
C ASN A 160 -2.31 2.44 9.67
N LYS A 161 -2.51 1.13 9.46
CA LYS A 161 -3.80 0.46 9.68
C LYS A 161 -3.63 -0.73 10.63
N LEU A 162 -4.16 -0.59 11.83
CA LEU A 162 -4.29 -1.67 12.80
C LEU A 162 -5.54 -2.47 12.48
N VAL A 163 -5.39 -3.73 12.09
CA VAL A 163 -6.46 -4.59 11.59
C VAL A 163 -6.71 -5.75 12.56
N ARG A 164 -7.96 -5.99 12.93
CA ARG A 164 -8.33 -7.14 13.74
C ARG A 164 -7.91 -8.44 13.05
N ARG A 165 -7.10 -9.28 13.72
CA ARG A 165 -6.53 -10.49 13.11
C ARG A 165 -7.56 -11.44 12.53
N SER A 166 -8.78 -11.51 13.10
CA SER A 166 -9.84 -12.39 12.57
C SER A 166 -10.23 -12.05 11.12
N ILE A 167 -9.98 -10.82 10.65
CA ILE A 167 -10.20 -10.43 9.25
C ILE A 167 -9.31 -11.26 8.31
N TYR A 168 -8.05 -11.51 8.68
CA TYR A 168 -7.11 -12.32 7.89
C TYR A 168 -7.42 -13.83 7.89
N LYS A 169 -8.34 -14.28 8.78
CA LYS A 169 -8.81 -15.67 8.79
C LYS A 169 -9.90 -15.95 7.76
N ASN A 170 -10.44 -14.91 7.12
CA ASN A 170 -11.34 -15.09 5.99
C ASN A 170 -10.57 -15.60 4.76
N ASN A 171 -11.28 -15.88 3.69
CA ASN A 171 -10.66 -16.33 2.44
C ASN A 171 -9.94 -15.19 1.73
N ILE A 172 -8.75 -14.82 2.22
CA ILE A 172 -7.89 -13.78 1.64
C ILE A 172 -7.14 -14.37 0.45
N MET A 173 -7.30 -13.76 -0.71
CA MET A 173 -6.50 -13.99 -1.90
C MET A 173 -5.23 -13.15 -1.83
N TYR A 174 -4.09 -13.77 -1.50
CA TYR A 174 -2.83 -13.05 -1.34
C TYR A 174 -2.29 -12.52 -2.69
N PRO A 175 -1.67 -11.34 -2.69
CA PRO A 175 -1.05 -10.77 -3.88
C PRO A 175 0.10 -11.67 -4.38
N VAL A 176 0.28 -11.71 -5.70
CA VAL A 176 1.32 -12.52 -6.37
C VAL A 176 2.49 -11.69 -6.88
N ALA A 177 2.40 -10.37 -6.77
CA ALA A 177 3.41 -9.41 -7.19
C ALA A 177 3.60 -8.32 -6.15
N ASN A 178 4.77 -7.68 -6.14
CA ASN A 178 5.12 -6.69 -5.12
C ASN A 178 4.45 -5.32 -5.34
N ASN A 179 4.15 -4.94 -6.59
CA ASN A 179 3.48 -3.67 -6.83
C ASN A 179 1.96 -3.81 -6.67
N ALA A 180 1.32 -2.89 -5.97
CA ALA A 180 -0.10 -2.89 -5.59
C ALA A 180 -0.53 -4.04 -4.68
N GLU A 181 0.40 -4.67 -3.94
CA GLU A 181 0.07 -5.72 -2.96
C GLU A 181 -0.75 -5.16 -1.79
N ASP A 182 -0.37 -3.99 -1.26
CA ASP A 182 -1.10 -3.28 -0.21
C ASP A 182 -2.54 -2.97 -0.63
N TYR A 183 -2.72 -2.48 -1.86
CA TYR A 183 -4.04 -2.22 -2.43
C TYR A 183 -4.89 -3.48 -2.47
N THR A 184 -4.31 -4.58 -2.95
CA THR A 184 -4.99 -5.88 -3.08
C THR A 184 -5.45 -6.42 -1.73
N LEU A 185 -4.61 -6.31 -0.71
CA LEU A 185 -4.94 -6.70 0.65
C LEU A 185 -5.95 -5.76 1.28
N LEU A 186 -5.77 -4.43 1.15
CA LEU A 186 -6.65 -3.45 1.76
C LEU A 186 -8.10 -3.56 1.25
N VAL A 187 -8.31 -3.80 -0.05
CA VAL A 187 -9.65 -4.02 -0.61
C VAL A 187 -10.35 -5.19 0.09
N GLN A 188 -9.66 -6.30 0.33
CA GLN A 188 -10.21 -7.48 0.98
C GLN A 188 -10.42 -7.25 2.48
N ILE A 189 -9.49 -6.58 3.15
CA ILE A 189 -9.62 -6.17 4.56
C ILE A 189 -10.87 -5.31 4.72
N VAL A 190 -11.06 -4.30 3.88
CA VAL A 190 -12.24 -3.43 3.93
C VAL A 190 -13.53 -4.20 3.64
N TYR A 191 -13.50 -5.13 2.69
CA TYR A 191 -14.67 -5.96 2.36
C TYR A 191 -15.17 -6.77 3.57
N TYR A 192 -14.26 -7.37 4.36
CA TYR A 192 -14.61 -8.19 5.52
C TYR A 192 -14.82 -7.39 6.80
N SER A 193 -14.46 -6.11 6.82
CA SER A 193 -14.56 -5.25 8.01
C SER A 193 -15.93 -4.58 8.10
N LYS A 194 -16.46 -4.48 9.32
CA LYS A 194 -17.75 -3.85 9.63
C LYS A 194 -17.60 -2.50 10.32
N SER A 195 -16.43 -2.24 10.92
CA SER A 195 -16.19 -1.04 11.72
C SER A 195 -14.80 -0.47 11.48
N PHE A 196 -14.79 0.85 11.21
CA PHE A 196 -13.59 1.60 10.93
C PHE A 196 -13.51 2.80 11.87
N VAL A 197 -12.33 3.09 12.39
CA VAL A 197 -12.11 4.24 13.25
C VAL A 197 -10.89 5.01 12.76
N TYR A 198 -11.05 6.31 12.60
CA TYR A 198 -9.97 7.21 12.28
C TYR A 198 -9.44 7.87 13.57
N LEU A 199 -8.15 7.72 13.79
CA LEU A 199 -7.40 8.36 14.84
C LEU A 199 -6.61 9.53 14.25
N ASN A 200 -7.13 10.73 14.39
CA ASN A 200 -6.50 11.97 13.89
C ASN A 200 -5.24 12.31 14.71
N LYS A 201 -4.22 11.46 14.59
CA LYS A 201 -2.89 11.61 15.18
C LYS A 201 -1.84 11.07 14.20
N PRO A 202 -0.77 11.81 13.90
CA PRO A 202 0.32 11.35 13.04
C PRO A 202 1.30 10.52 13.87
N LEU A 203 1.15 9.18 13.81
CA LEU A 203 1.90 8.24 14.64
C LEU A 203 2.93 7.42 13.88
N TYR A 204 2.94 7.50 12.55
CA TYR A 204 3.88 6.81 11.68
C TYR A 204 4.77 7.82 10.95
N PHE A 205 6.03 7.48 10.70
CA PHE A 205 6.99 8.30 9.98
C PHE A 205 7.46 7.53 8.74
N TYR A 206 6.90 7.89 7.60
CA TYR A 206 7.28 7.35 6.31
C TYR A 206 8.57 8.03 5.82
N TYR A 207 9.63 7.25 5.64
CA TYR A 207 10.92 7.76 5.15
C TYR A 207 10.90 7.98 3.65
N TYR A 208 11.05 9.24 3.25
CA TYR A 208 11.08 9.62 1.85
C TYR A 208 12.45 9.36 1.24
N ASN A 209 12.70 8.13 0.76
CA ASN A 209 13.92 7.77 0.06
C ASN A 209 13.87 8.20 -1.42
N THR A 210 14.74 9.15 -1.82
CA THR A 210 14.85 9.61 -3.21
C THR A 210 15.36 8.54 -4.16
N ASN A 211 16.06 7.52 -3.65
CA ASN A 211 16.68 6.42 -4.41
C ASN A 211 15.79 5.18 -4.55
N SER A 212 14.53 5.25 -4.15
CA SER A 212 13.60 4.12 -4.22
C SER A 212 13.47 3.58 -5.66
N LEU A 213 13.56 2.26 -5.81
CA LEU A 213 13.43 1.56 -7.11
C LEU A 213 12.10 1.83 -7.82
N THR A 214 11.03 2.08 -7.08
CA THR A 214 9.71 2.42 -7.64
C THR A 214 9.69 3.76 -8.36
N ARG A 215 10.72 4.59 -8.17
CA ARG A 215 10.85 5.93 -8.78
C ARG A 215 11.70 5.96 -10.04
N LEU A 216 12.38 4.86 -10.39
CA LEU A 216 13.13 4.78 -11.64
C LEU A 216 12.17 4.81 -12.83
N LYS A 217 12.28 5.88 -13.65
CA LYS A 217 11.39 6.16 -14.79
C LYS A 217 11.90 5.56 -16.10
N THR A 218 12.53 4.39 -16.07
CA THR A 218 12.87 3.67 -17.30
C THR A 218 11.62 3.00 -17.89
N LYS A 219 11.59 2.79 -19.20
CA LYS A 219 10.46 2.15 -19.88
C LYS A 219 10.21 0.75 -19.35
N GLU A 220 11.28 0.00 -19.16
CA GLU A 220 11.27 -1.38 -18.67
C GLU A 220 10.65 -1.43 -17.28
N ASN A 221 11.07 -0.52 -16.39
CA ASN A 221 10.54 -0.45 -15.04
C ASN A 221 9.05 -0.03 -15.01
N ILE A 222 8.67 0.94 -15.86
CA ILE A 222 7.25 1.36 -15.99
C ILE A 222 6.37 0.18 -16.44
N ILE A 223 6.83 -0.59 -17.44
CA ILE A 223 6.09 -1.78 -17.91
C ILE A 223 6.05 -2.86 -16.84
N ASN A 224 7.15 -3.10 -16.12
CA ASN A 224 7.22 -4.07 -15.05
C ASN A 224 6.24 -3.70 -13.90
N ILE A 225 6.28 -2.47 -13.42
CA ILE A 225 5.35 -1.95 -12.38
C ILE A 225 3.90 -2.13 -12.85
N PHE A 226 3.59 -1.73 -14.09
CA PHE A 226 2.25 -1.87 -14.65
C PHE A 226 1.79 -3.34 -14.71
N ASN A 227 2.66 -4.25 -15.17
CA ASN A 227 2.33 -5.68 -15.26
C ASN A 227 2.08 -6.29 -13.88
N GLN A 228 2.87 -5.93 -12.88
CA GLN A 228 2.67 -6.35 -11.50
C GLN A 228 1.33 -5.82 -10.93
N SER A 229 1.03 -4.52 -11.12
CA SER A 229 -0.27 -3.95 -10.73
C SER A 229 -1.42 -4.68 -11.41
N MET A 230 -1.28 -5.00 -12.70
CA MET A 230 -2.32 -5.69 -13.47
C MET A 230 -2.62 -7.09 -12.92
N LEU A 231 -1.58 -7.83 -12.49
CA LEU A 231 -1.75 -9.14 -11.84
C LEU A 231 -2.52 -9.00 -10.53
N ASN A 232 -2.15 -8.05 -9.69
CA ASN A 232 -2.77 -7.84 -8.38
C ASN A 232 -4.20 -7.27 -8.49
N ILE A 233 -4.50 -6.41 -9.47
CA ILE A 233 -5.86 -5.95 -9.75
C ILE A 233 -6.76 -7.11 -10.21
N ARG A 234 -6.24 -8.08 -10.97
CA ARG A 234 -7.00 -9.30 -11.32
C ARG A 234 -7.38 -10.12 -10.09
N ILE A 235 -6.51 -10.16 -9.07
CA ILE A 235 -6.86 -10.83 -7.80
C ILE A 235 -8.04 -10.11 -7.13
N VAL A 236 -8.06 -8.78 -7.12
CA VAL A 236 -9.21 -8.01 -6.60
C VAL A 236 -10.48 -8.31 -7.41
N GLU A 237 -10.39 -8.37 -8.72
CA GLU A 237 -11.52 -8.70 -9.60
C GLU A 237 -12.06 -10.12 -9.33
N ASN A 238 -11.16 -11.11 -9.25
CA ASN A 238 -11.51 -12.50 -8.91
C ASN A 238 -12.15 -12.58 -7.52
N PHE A 239 -11.56 -11.91 -6.52
CA PHE A 239 -12.10 -11.83 -5.17
C PHE A 239 -13.54 -11.29 -5.15
N LEU A 240 -13.80 -10.19 -5.85
CA LEU A 240 -15.14 -9.61 -5.93
C LEU A 240 -16.11 -10.53 -6.68
N ASN A 241 -15.65 -11.25 -7.69
CA ASN A 241 -16.45 -12.22 -8.43
C ASN A 241 -16.84 -13.42 -7.55
N GLU A 242 -15.91 -14.03 -6.84
CA GLU A 242 -16.17 -15.14 -5.92
C GLU A 242 -17.14 -14.73 -4.80
N ASN A 243 -17.06 -13.48 -4.35
CA ASN A 243 -17.96 -12.94 -3.34
C ASN A 243 -19.26 -12.32 -3.92
N LYS A 244 -19.57 -12.56 -5.21
CA LYS A 244 -20.77 -12.09 -5.92
C LYS A 244 -20.97 -10.57 -5.86
N SER A 245 -19.88 -9.83 -5.73
CA SER A 245 -19.87 -8.36 -5.59
C SER A 245 -19.30 -7.63 -6.80
N LEU A 246 -18.87 -8.36 -7.85
CA LEU A 246 -18.23 -7.80 -9.03
C LEU A 246 -19.13 -6.79 -9.75
N SER A 247 -20.41 -7.12 -9.95
CA SER A 247 -21.37 -6.22 -10.63
C SER A 247 -21.58 -4.92 -9.85
N LYS A 248 -21.59 -4.99 -8.52
CA LYS A 248 -21.76 -3.82 -7.64
C LYS A 248 -20.59 -2.81 -7.76
N TYR A 249 -19.38 -3.29 -8.01
CA TYR A 249 -18.15 -2.48 -8.02
C TYR A 249 -17.47 -2.43 -9.40
N SER A 250 -18.18 -2.79 -10.46
CA SER A 250 -17.63 -2.81 -11.83
C SER A 250 -17.14 -1.45 -12.29
N ASP A 251 -17.84 -0.38 -11.94
CA ASP A 251 -17.48 0.99 -12.30
C ASP A 251 -16.17 1.44 -11.61
N GLU A 252 -16.00 1.11 -10.33
CA GLU A 252 -14.76 1.37 -9.59
C GLU A 252 -13.59 0.59 -10.17
N LEU A 253 -13.79 -0.70 -10.53
CA LEU A 253 -12.76 -1.52 -11.18
C LEU A 253 -12.36 -0.97 -12.55
N ASP A 254 -13.31 -0.58 -13.38
CA ASP A 254 -13.01 0.06 -14.66
C ASP A 254 -12.25 1.37 -14.47
N CYS A 255 -12.61 2.16 -13.44
CA CYS A 255 -11.92 3.41 -13.11
C CYS A 255 -10.47 3.16 -12.71
N ILE A 256 -10.19 2.18 -11.83
CA ILE A 256 -8.81 1.89 -11.41
C ILE A 256 -7.99 1.34 -12.57
N LYS A 257 -8.56 0.49 -13.46
CA LYS A 257 -7.89 0.03 -14.67
C LYS A 257 -7.50 1.20 -15.59
N VAL A 258 -8.35 2.23 -15.70
CA VAL A 258 -8.02 3.47 -16.45
C VAL A 258 -6.87 4.22 -15.78
N ILE A 259 -6.89 4.34 -14.44
CA ILE A 259 -5.83 5.02 -13.67
C ILE A 259 -4.49 4.31 -13.86
N GLU A 260 -4.44 2.99 -13.77
CA GLU A 260 -3.21 2.22 -13.99
C GLU A 260 -2.68 2.39 -15.41
N LYS A 261 -3.55 2.41 -16.42
CA LYS A 261 -3.12 2.69 -17.81
C LYS A 261 -2.51 4.08 -17.98
N GLU A 262 -2.89 5.07 -17.16
CA GLU A 262 -2.30 6.41 -17.21
C GLU A 262 -0.80 6.38 -16.87
N LEU A 263 -0.34 5.43 -16.04
CA LEU A 263 1.07 5.25 -15.71
C LEU A 263 1.94 5.04 -16.95
N LEU A 264 1.49 4.21 -17.89
CA LEU A 264 2.22 3.90 -19.12
C LEU A 264 2.48 5.13 -20.02
N ILE A 265 1.63 6.15 -19.92
CA ILE A 265 1.68 7.32 -20.81
C ILE A 265 2.17 8.59 -20.07
N SER A 266 2.25 8.55 -18.73
CA SER A 266 2.56 9.74 -17.92
C SER A 266 3.98 10.27 -18.16
N TYR A 267 4.93 9.42 -18.52
CA TYR A 267 6.34 9.78 -18.65
C TYR A 267 6.79 10.04 -20.07
N SER A 268 6.32 9.23 -21.02
CA SER A 268 6.62 9.45 -22.45
C SER A 268 5.55 8.80 -23.32
N PHE A 269 5.24 9.45 -24.46
CA PHE A 269 4.42 8.84 -25.49
C PHE A 269 5.31 8.02 -26.42
N ASP A 270 5.77 6.87 -25.92
CA ASP A 270 6.63 5.94 -26.63
C ASP A 270 5.82 4.86 -27.35
N LYS A 271 6.30 4.41 -28.51
CA LYS A 271 5.62 3.40 -29.32
C LYS A 271 5.42 2.07 -28.59
N THR A 272 6.39 1.67 -27.77
CA THR A 272 6.33 0.43 -26.99
C THR A 272 5.32 0.56 -25.86
N LEU A 273 5.38 1.65 -25.08
CA LEU A 273 4.42 1.94 -24.02
C LEU A 273 2.99 2.06 -24.56
N TYR A 274 2.83 2.68 -25.74
CA TYR A 274 1.51 2.77 -26.39
C TYR A 274 1.00 1.38 -26.79
N LYS A 275 1.85 0.48 -27.29
CA LYS A 275 1.43 -0.90 -27.62
C LYS A 275 0.92 -1.61 -26.38
N VAL A 276 1.66 -1.57 -25.25
CA VAL A 276 1.23 -2.16 -23.97
C VAL A 276 -0.09 -1.52 -23.51
N TRP A 277 -0.20 -0.19 -23.55
CA TRP A 277 -1.40 0.53 -23.19
C TRP A 277 -2.62 0.10 -24.03
N ASN A 278 -2.46 -0.05 -25.34
CA ASN A 278 -3.54 -0.41 -26.24
C ASN A 278 -4.06 -1.85 -26.02
N GLU A 279 -3.14 -2.76 -25.66
CA GLU A 279 -3.49 -4.17 -25.40
C GLU A 279 -4.09 -4.41 -24.02
N ALA A 280 -3.70 -3.61 -23.01
CA ALA A 280 -4.13 -3.77 -21.65
C ALA A 280 -5.61 -3.40 -21.47
N TYR A 281 -6.38 -4.23 -20.75
CA TYR A 281 -7.77 -3.96 -20.37
C TYR A 281 -8.66 -3.51 -21.54
N LYS A 282 -8.58 -4.19 -22.68
CA LYS A 282 -9.40 -3.86 -23.86
C LYS A 282 -10.91 -3.89 -23.57
N GLU A 283 -11.31 -4.74 -22.66
CA GLU A 283 -12.71 -4.96 -22.28
C GLU A 283 -13.39 -3.73 -21.68
N ILE A 284 -12.63 -2.77 -21.15
CA ILE A 284 -13.22 -1.56 -20.55
C ILE A 284 -13.59 -0.50 -21.57
N PHE A 285 -13.06 -0.54 -22.81
CA PHE A 285 -13.26 0.51 -23.82
C PHE A 285 -14.72 0.90 -24.05
N PRO A 286 -15.66 -0.06 -24.23
CA PRO A 286 -17.07 0.30 -24.50
C PRO A 286 -17.74 0.99 -23.33
N ARG A 287 -17.28 0.73 -22.07
CA ARG A 287 -17.93 1.19 -20.84
C ARG A 287 -17.43 2.53 -20.34
N ILE A 288 -16.20 2.95 -20.74
CA ILE A 288 -15.54 4.15 -20.19
C ILE A 288 -16.42 5.40 -20.29
N LEU A 289 -17.09 5.59 -21.42
CA LEU A 289 -17.90 6.80 -21.66
C LEU A 289 -19.10 6.91 -20.69
N PHE A 290 -19.68 5.78 -20.33
CA PHE A 290 -20.86 5.70 -19.46
C PHE A 290 -20.52 5.57 -17.97
N ASN A 291 -19.26 5.28 -17.63
CA ASN A 291 -18.82 5.08 -16.26
C ASN A 291 -18.77 6.41 -15.48
N ASN A 292 -19.58 6.53 -14.43
CA ASN A 292 -19.73 7.75 -13.63
C ASN A 292 -18.55 7.96 -12.62
N LYS A 293 -17.73 6.96 -12.37
CA LYS A 293 -16.53 7.06 -11.51
C LYS A 293 -15.34 7.66 -12.25
N ILE A 294 -15.36 7.68 -13.59
CA ILE A 294 -14.32 8.23 -14.44
C ILE A 294 -14.64 9.67 -14.77
N THR A 295 -13.77 10.61 -14.36
CA THR A 295 -13.97 12.04 -14.65
C THR A 295 -13.93 12.33 -16.15
N LEU A 296 -14.67 13.37 -16.60
CA LEU A 296 -14.67 13.79 -18.00
C LEU A 296 -13.25 14.03 -18.53
N ARG A 297 -12.39 14.65 -17.72
CA ARG A 297 -10.96 14.88 -18.08
C ARG A 297 -10.23 13.58 -18.39
N ARG A 298 -10.43 12.52 -17.59
CA ARG A 298 -9.84 11.20 -17.85
C ARG A 298 -10.42 10.54 -19.08
N LYS A 299 -11.74 10.62 -19.28
CA LYS A 299 -12.39 10.11 -20.49
C LYS A 299 -11.78 10.74 -21.74
N LEU A 300 -11.69 12.07 -21.79
CA LEU A 300 -11.10 12.80 -22.91
C LEU A 300 -9.62 12.45 -23.12
N ARG A 301 -8.84 12.37 -22.05
CA ARG A 301 -7.44 11.93 -22.11
C ARG A 301 -7.32 10.52 -22.68
N PHE A 302 -8.12 9.58 -22.18
CA PHE A 302 -8.14 8.21 -22.65
C PHE A 302 -8.47 8.12 -24.17
N LEU A 303 -9.49 8.83 -24.62
CA LEU A 303 -9.85 8.87 -26.05
C LEU A 303 -8.74 9.49 -26.90
N SER A 304 -8.12 10.58 -26.43
CA SER A 304 -7.01 11.23 -27.15
C SER A 304 -5.80 10.30 -27.31
N ILE A 305 -5.52 9.46 -26.31
CA ILE A 305 -4.48 8.45 -26.40
C ILE A 305 -4.89 7.35 -27.39
N LYS A 306 -6.10 6.84 -27.28
CA LYS A 306 -6.63 5.78 -28.16
C LYS A 306 -6.56 6.16 -29.64
N TYR A 307 -6.92 7.39 -29.98
CA TYR A 307 -6.92 7.89 -31.35
C TYR A 307 -5.58 8.57 -31.73
N ARG A 308 -4.52 8.41 -30.93
CA ARG A 308 -3.18 8.96 -31.15
C ARG A 308 -3.12 10.49 -31.23
N MET A 309 -4.11 11.19 -30.72
CA MET A 309 -4.18 12.65 -30.67
C MET A 309 -3.44 13.24 -29.46
N TYR A 310 -3.06 12.42 -28.48
CA TYR A 310 -2.46 12.85 -27.22
C TYR A 310 -1.18 13.70 -27.36
N PRO A 311 -0.23 13.39 -28.26
CA PRO A 311 0.95 14.24 -28.46
C PRO A 311 0.59 15.68 -28.88
N ILE A 312 -0.41 15.82 -29.74
CA ILE A 312 -0.90 17.14 -30.22
C ILE A 312 -1.55 17.93 -29.07
N ILE A 313 -2.42 17.26 -28.32
CA ILE A 313 -3.11 17.86 -27.17
C ILE A 313 -2.12 18.27 -26.08
N ARG A 314 -1.12 17.44 -25.78
CA ARG A 314 -0.06 17.75 -24.81
C ARG A 314 0.78 18.93 -25.26
N PHE A 315 1.12 19.00 -26.54
CA PHE A 315 1.84 20.16 -27.12
C PHE A 315 1.03 21.45 -26.95
N MET A 316 -0.26 21.44 -27.29
CA MET A 316 -1.14 22.61 -27.14
C MET A 316 -1.30 23.06 -25.68
N LEU A 317 -1.39 22.10 -24.72
CA LEU A 317 -1.49 22.43 -23.29
C LEU A 317 -0.19 23.04 -22.76
N ASN A 318 0.96 22.54 -23.17
CA ASN A 318 2.27 23.09 -22.77
C ASN A 318 2.51 24.48 -23.35
N GLN A 319 2.01 24.78 -24.54
CA GLN A 319 2.05 26.11 -25.13
C GLN A 319 1.20 27.11 -24.34
N LYS A 320 -0.02 26.73 -23.90
CA LYS A 320 -0.88 27.60 -23.08
C LYS A 320 -0.26 27.95 -21.72
N ILE A 321 0.47 27.03 -21.10
CA ILE A 321 1.16 27.31 -19.82
C ILE A 321 2.28 28.35 -20.04
N ARG A 322 3.05 28.24 -21.12
CA ARG A 322 4.12 29.20 -21.45
C ARG A 322 3.61 30.61 -21.81
N ILE A 323 2.42 30.72 -22.35
CA ILE A 323 1.81 32.02 -22.71
C ILE A 323 1.23 32.73 -21.46
N ASN A 324 0.85 31.98 -20.41
CA ASN A 324 0.33 32.53 -19.16
C ASN A 324 1.43 32.87 -18.12
N GLU A 325 2.67 32.46 -18.37
CA GLU A 325 3.85 32.76 -17.53
C GLU A 325 4.78 33.86 -18.12
N GLY A 326 4.45 34.41 -19.26
CA GLY A 326 5.09 35.58 -19.90
C GLY A 326 4.15 36.77 -19.95
#